data_ce253eb34f98799b4f3b68cb8abd7edb
#
_entry.id   ce253eb34f98799b4f3b68cb8abd7edb
#
_cell.length_a   1.000
_cell.length_b   1.000
_cell.length_c   1.000
_cell.angle_alpha   90.00
_cell.angle_beta   90.00
_cell.angle_gamma   90.00
#
_symmetry.space_group_name_H-M   'P 1'
#
loop_
_entity.id
_entity.type
_entity.pdbx_description
1 polymer ?
#
loop_
_entity_poly.entity_id
_entity_poly.type
_entity_poly.pdbx_seq_one_letter_code
_entity_poly.pdbx_strand_id
1 'polypeptide(L)'
;MTFEKKRIGIVCPYGWDTPGGVQAHVADLAAYLISQGHHVEVLAPVTEDVELPSYLVNAGKPLAIPYNGAVARILFGPLAFSRVRQWISQGDFDLLHLHEPAIPSISLLACFAAEGPMVGTFHASAKKQKAIFAIGPILEPVIEKLTARIAVSEAARSTLTEHLETDAIVVPNGIYAKALASGKLDPRWSGASIGFIGRFEEPRKG
;
A
#
# COMPACT_ATOMS: atom_id res chain seq x y z
N MET A 1 -25.04 2.45 12.82
CA MET A 1 -24.37 3.76 12.84
C MET A 1 -24.17 4.18 11.39
N THR A 2 -24.79 5.26 10.94
CA THR A 2 -24.50 5.87 9.64
C THR A 2 -23.27 6.74 9.82
N PHE A 3 -22.15 6.29 9.29
CA PHE A 3 -20.95 7.12 9.26
C PHE A 3 -21.14 8.28 8.27
N GLU A 4 -20.63 9.44 8.63
CA GLU A 4 -20.57 10.59 7.72
C GLU A 4 -19.76 10.21 6.48
N LYS A 5 -20.26 10.57 5.29
CA LYS A 5 -19.55 10.32 4.04
C LYS A 5 -18.29 11.18 3.98
N LYS A 6 -17.18 10.58 3.62
CA LYS A 6 -15.86 11.23 3.55
C LYS A 6 -15.26 11.14 2.15
N ARG A 7 -14.43 12.10 1.83
CA ARG A 7 -13.52 12.07 0.67
C ARG A 7 -12.19 11.49 1.12
N ILE A 8 -11.83 10.32 0.63
CA ILE A 8 -10.66 9.56 1.07
C ILE A 8 -9.69 9.40 -0.10
N GLY A 9 -8.49 9.94 0.08
CA GLY A 9 -7.38 9.69 -0.84
C GLY A 9 -6.54 8.51 -0.35
N ILE A 10 -6.36 7.49 -1.19
CA ILE A 10 -5.50 6.34 -0.88
C ILE A 10 -4.26 6.40 -1.76
N VAL A 11 -3.07 6.21 -1.20
CA VAL A 11 -1.83 6.17 -1.96
C VAL A 11 -1.24 4.77 -1.94
N CYS A 12 -1.13 4.15 -3.13
CA CYS A 12 -0.47 2.87 -3.33
C CYS A 12 0.96 3.10 -3.85
N PRO A 13 2.01 2.66 -3.16
CA PRO A 13 3.39 2.95 -3.53
C PRO A 13 3.87 2.19 -4.77
N TYR A 14 3.23 1.06 -5.10
CA TYR A 14 3.66 0.12 -6.12
C TYR A 14 2.88 0.25 -7.43
N GLY A 15 3.52 -0.14 -8.55
CA GLY A 15 2.87 -0.19 -9.85
C GLY A 15 1.55 -0.98 -9.81
N TRP A 16 0.46 -0.31 -10.15
CA TRP A 16 -0.90 -0.84 -10.01
C TRP A 16 -1.16 -2.05 -10.90
N ASP A 17 -0.64 -2.00 -12.11
CA ASP A 17 -0.75 -3.06 -13.14
C ASP A 17 0.18 -4.27 -12.89
N THR A 18 0.91 -4.26 -11.78
CA THR A 18 1.77 -5.38 -11.37
C THR A 18 1.11 -6.13 -10.22
N PRO A 19 0.79 -7.43 -10.37
CA PRO A 19 0.17 -8.20 -9.29
C PRO A 19 0.98 -8.20 -8.01
N GLY A 20 0.33 -7.84 -6.89
CA GLY A 20 0.95 -7.82 -5.57
C GLY A 20 -0.06 -7.70 -4.44
N GLY A 21 0.34 -8.15 -3.25
CA GLY A 21 -0.55 -8.18 -2.08
C GLY A 21 -1.01 -6.79 -1.61
N VAL A 22 -0.15 -5.78 -1.74
CA VAL A 22 -0.49 -4.39 -1.35
C VAL A 22 -1.51 -3.81 -2.34
N GLN A 23 -1.29 -3.98 -3.65
CA GLN A 23 -2.22 -3.51 -4.67
C GLN A 23 -3.59 -4.17 -4.53
N ALA A 24 -3.64 -5.48 -4.32
CA ALA A 24 -4.88 -6.22 -4.09
C ALA A 24 -5.60 -5.69 -2.85
N HIS A 25 -4.89 -5.51 -1.74
CA HIS A 25 -5.47 -4.95 -0.52
C HIS A 25 -6.01 -3.53 -0.71
N VAL A 26 -5.26 -2.66 -1.42
CA VAL A 26 -5.72 -1.29 -1.73
C VAL A 26 -6.98 -1.30 -2.60
N ALA A 27 -7.04 -2.19 -3.60
CA ALA A 27 -8.21 -2.34 -4.46
C ALA A 27 -9.45 -2.78 -3.67
N ASP A 28 -9.29 -3.80 -2.82
CA ASP A 28 -10.36 -4.31 -1.96
C ASP A 28 -10.83 -3.24 -0.96
N LEU A 29 -9.91 -2.51 -0.35
CA LEU A 29 -10.22 -1.42 0.58
C LEU A 29 -10.97 -0.28 -0.13
N ALA A 30 -10.51 0.14 -1.30
CA ALA A 30 -11.18 1.19 -2.08
C ALA A 30 -12.60 0.77 -2.46
N ALA A 31 -12.78 -0.46 -2.98
CA ALA A 31 -14.08 -0.99 -3.32
C ALA A 31 -15.02 -1.07 -2.11
N TYR A 32 -14.51 -1.50 -0.96
CA TYR A 32 -15.28 -1.54 0.29
C TYR A 32 -15.72 -0.14 0.73
N LEU A 33 -14.81 0.83 0.80
CA LEU A 33 -15.13 2.19 1.21
C LEU A 33 -16.13 2.87 0.26
N ILE A 34 -16.00 2.65 -1.04
CA ILE A 34 -16.98 3.10 -2.04
C ILE A 34 -18.35 2.46 -1.76
N SER A 35 -18.40 1.16 -1.45
CA SER A 35 -19.65 0.47 -1.12
C SER A 35 -20.32 1.01 0.16
N GLN A 36 -19.55 1.61 1.07
CA GLN A 36 -20.05 2.30 2.27
C GLN A 36 -20.50 3.75 1.97
N GLY A 37 -20.36 4.22 0.73
CA GLY A 37 -20.81 5.52 0.27
C GLY A 37 -19.79 6.65 0.42
N HIS A 38 -18.52 6.33 0.71
CA HIS A 38 -17.43 7.30 0.68
C HIS A 38 -17.05 7.64 -0.77
N HIS A 39 -16.53 8.85 -0.99
CA HIS A 39 -15.82 9.19 -2.22
C HIS A 39 -14.36 8.77 -2.07
N VAL A 40 -13.87 7.91 -2.96
CA VAL A 40 -12.51 7.37 -2.86
C VAL A 40 -11.76 7.62 -4.16
N GLU A 41 -10.55 8.13 -4.05
CA GLU A 41 -9.56 8.16 -5.13
C GLU A 41 -8.29 7.43 -4.69
N VAL A 42 -7.74 6.63 -5.61
CA VAL A 42 -6.46 5.93 -5.39
C VAL A 42 -5.40 6.51 -6.31
N LEU A 43 -4.32 7.02 -5.75
CA LEU A 43 -3.13 7.44 -6.50
C LEU A 43 -2.13 6.29 -6.55
N ALA A 44 -1.77 5.82 -7.75
CA ALA A 44 -0.78 4.77 -7.93
C ALA A 44 0.05 4.96 -9.20
N PRO A 45 1.30 4.47 -9.25
CA PRO A 45 2.05 4.39 -10.50
C PRO A 45 1.45 3.34 -11.43
N VAL A 46 1.53 3.56 -12.74
CA VAL A 46 1.07 2.62 -13.77
C VAL A 46 2.16 2.42 -14.82
N THR A 47 2.48 1.17 -15.14
CA THR A 47 3.57 0.83 -16.09
C THR A 47 3.10 0.89 -17.53
N GLU A 48 1.91 0.39 -17.81
CA GLU A 48 1.36 0.18 -19.14
C GLU A 48 0.07 0.99 -19.35
N ASP A 49 -0.32 1.18 -20.60
CA ASP A 49 -1.60 1.76 -20.96
C ASP A 49 -2.67 0.65 -20.84
N VAL A 50 -3.22 0.51 -19.66
CA VAL A 50 -4.28 -0.47 -19.34
C VAL A 50 -5.54 0.26 -18.90
N GLU A 51 -6.69 -0.38 -19.07
CA GLU A 51 -7.94 0.12 -18.54
C GLU A 51 -7.87 0.17 -17.00
N LEU A 52 -8.08 1.36 -16.45
CA LEU A 52 -7.99 1.61 -15.02
C LEU A 52 -9.38 1.75 -14.40
N PRO A 53 -9.57 1.31 -13.16
CA PRO A 53 -10.79 1.61 -12.41
C PRO A 53 -11.05 3.13 -12.34
N SER A 54 -12.30 3.54 -12.35
CA SER A 54 -12.69 4.96 -12.36
C SER A 54 -12.20 5.75 -11.14
N TYR A 55 -11.89 5.07 -10.05
CA TYR A 55 -11.34 5.67 -8.84
C TYR A 55 -9.79 5.79 -8.84
N LEU A 56 -9.12 5.26 -9.87
CA LEU A 56 -7.65 5.25 -9.92
C LEU A 56 -7.10 6.44 -10.72
N VAL A 57 -6.18 7.15 -10.11
CA VAL A 57 -5.41 8.25 -10.71
C VAL A 57 -3.98 7.79 -10.95
N ASN A 58 -3.51 7.89 -12.19
CA ASN A 58 -2.15 7.51 -12.56
C ASN A 58 -1.12 8.56 -12.12
N ALA A 59 -0.25 8.20 -11.18
CA ALA A 59 0.85 9.04 -10.70
C ALA A 59 2.01 9.16 -11.70
N GLY A 60 2.10 8.27 -12.67
CA GLY A 60 3.16 8.18 -13.67
C GLY A 60 3.84 6.82 -13.71
N LYS A 61 4.81 6.68 -14.61
CA LYS A 61 5.49 5.41 -14.88
C LYS A 61 6.50 5.06 -13.78
N PRO A 62 6.40 3.89 -13.11
CA PRO A 62 7.33 3.48 -12.07
C PRO A 62 8.65 2.97 -12.65
N LEU A 63 9.68 2.97 -11.81
CA LEU A 63 10.95 2.31 -12.05
C LEU A 63 10.99 0.96 -11.31
N ALA A 64 11.55 -0.05 -11.96
CA ALA A 64 11.77 -1.36 -11.35
C ALA A 64 13.04 -1.31 -10.49
N ILE A 65 12.92 -1.52 -9.19
CA ILE A 65 14.02 -1.46 -8.23
C ILE A 65 14.08 -2.79 -7.47
N PRO A 66 15.25 -3.45 -7.38
CA PRO A 66 15.42 -4.60 -6.51
C PRO A 66 15.14 -4.23 -5.04
N TYR A 67 14.23 -4.93 -4.39
CA TYR A 67 13.82 -4.64 -3.04
C TYR A 67 13.47 -5.92 -2.27
N ASN A 68 14.17 -6.19 -1.19
CA ASN A 68 13.87 -7.30 -0.27
C ASN A 68 13.69 -8.67 -0.96
N GLY A 69 14.59 -9.00 -1.93
CA GLY A 69 14.55 -10.25 -2.69
C GLY A 69 13.45 -10.34 -3.76
N ALA A 70 12.79 -9.22 -4.06
CA ALA A 70 11.81 -9.08 -5.13
C ALA A 70 12.13 -7.83 -5.97
N VAL A 71 11.34 -7.57 -7.01
CA VAL A 71 11.39 -6.32 -7.78
C VAL A 71 10.19 -5.47 -7.39
N ALA A 72 10.46 -4.32 -6.76
CA ALA A 72 9.46 -3.31 -6.51
C ALA A 72 9.38 -2.34 -7.70
N ARG A 73 8.17 -2.06 -8.18
CA ARG A 73 7.92 -1.01 -9.16
C ARG A 73 7.40 0.22 -8.44
N ILE A 74 8.29 1.16 -8.17
CA ILE A 74 8.01 2.38 -7.39
C ILE A 74 8.29 3.64 -8.20
N LEU A 75 7.64 4.74 -7.81
CA LEU A 75 7.85 6.06 -8.40
C LEU A 75 8.27 7.03 -7.30
N PHE A 76 9.36 7.75 -7.54
CA PHE A 76 9.92 8.74 -6.63
C PHE A 76 10.66 9.84 -7.40
N GLY A 77 10.73 11.04 -6.85
CA GLY A 77 11.47 12.16 -7.42
C GLY A 77 10.65 13.44 -7.61
N PRO A 78 11.25 14.53 -8.13
CA PRO A 78 10.62 15.85 -8.17
C PRO A 78 9.32 15.90 -8.99
N LEU A 79 9.27 15.22 -10.14
CA LEU A 79 8.06 15.16 -10.97
C LEU A 79 6.94 14.39 -10.28
N ALA A 80 7.29 13.28 -9.62
CA ALA A 80 6.33 12.52 -8.82
C ALA A 80 5.80 13.38 -7.66
N PHE A 81 6.68 14.11 -6.98
CA PHE A 81 6.28 15.01 -5.89
C PHE A 81 5.31 16.11 -6.35
N SER A 82 5.57 16.72 -7.51
CA SER A 82 4.67 17.72 -8.10
C SER A 82 3.28 17.15 -8.37
N ARG A 83 3.21 15.93 -8.95
CA ARG A 83 1.93 15.24 -9.23
C ARG A 83 1.18 14.87 -7.96
N VAL A 84 1.89 14.36 -6.95
CA VAL A 84 1.31 14.04 -5.64
C VAL A 84 0.71 15.30 -5.00
N ARG A 85 1.46 16.41 -4.98
CA ARG A 85 0.96 17.70 -4.45
C ARG A 85 -0.26 18.19 -5.20
N GLN A 86 -0.24 18.14 -6.53
CA GLN A 86 -1.37 18.54 -7.35
C GLN A 86 -2.61 17.69 -7.04
N TRP A 87 -2.47 16.36 -6.97
CA TRP A 87 -3.56 15.46 -6.64
C TRP A 87 -4.14 15.74 -5.24
N ILE A 88 -3.29 15.92 -4.23
CA ILE A 88 -3.73 16.27 -2.87
C ILE A 88 -4.51 17.59 -2.88
N SER A 89 -4.00 18.62 -3.56
CA SER A 89 -4.63 19.95 -3.59
C SER A 89 -5.95 19.99 -4.36
N GLN A 90 -6.15 19.09 -5.32
CA GLN A 90 -7.37 19.02 -6.13
C GLN A 90 -8.42 18.07 -5.53
N GLY A 91 -7.98 17.09 -4.73
CA GLY A 91 -8.84 16.03 -4.22
C GLY A 91 -9.76 16.46 -3.08
N ASP A 92 -9.45 17.56 -2.38
CA ASP A 92 -10.21 18.03 -1.21
C ASP A 92 -10.53 16.88 -0.23
N PHE A 93 -9.49 16.13 0.14
CA PHE A 93 -9.62 14.91 0.95
C PHE A 93 -9.78 15.25 2.44
N ASP A 94 -10.78 14.64 3.08
CA ASP A 94 -10.93 14.65 4.55
C ASP A 94 -9.82 13.82 5.22
N LEU A 95 -9.28 12.81 4.52
CA LEU A 95 -8.33 11.85 5.03
C LEU A 95 -7.46 11.30 3.89
N LEU A 96 -6.16 11.17 4.15
CA LEU A 96 -5.26 10.40 3.31
C LEU A 96 -4.89 9.06 3.98
N HIS A 97 -4.95 7.98 3.20
CA HIS A 97 -4.50 6.66 3.63
C HIS A 97 -3.28 6.25 2.80
N LEU A 98 -2.12 6.21 3.45
CA LEU A 98 -0.83 5.98 2.81
C LEU A 98 -0.36 4.56 3.08
N HIS A 99 -0.11 3.77 2.03
CA HIS A 99 0.46 2.43 2.18
C HIS A 99 1.98 2.49 2.03
N GLU A 100 2.71 1.85 2.97
CA GLU A 100 4.18 1.85 3.05
C GLU A 100 4.81 3.25 3.01
N PRO A 101 4.42 4.19 3.88
CA PRO A 101 4.92 5.56 3.85
C PRO A 101 6.40 5.71 4.21
N ALA A 102 7.05 4.65 4.72
CA ALA A 102 8.46 4.67 5.10
C ALA A 102 9.42 4.29 3.96
N ILE A 103 8.91 3.90 2.77
CA ILE A 103 9.76 3.59 1.63
C ILE A 103 9.83 4.76 0.63
N PRO A 104 10.96 4.96 -0.07
CA PRO A 104 11.09 6.00 -1.10
C PRO A 104 10.12 5.76 -2.26
N SER A 105 8.93 6.33 -2.17
CA SER A 105 7.82 6.15 -3.10
C SER A 105 6.89 7.36 -3.08
N ILE A 106 5.84 7.34 -3.89
CA ILE A 106 4.81 8.38 -3.86
C ILE A 106 4.08 8.44 -2.49
N SER A 107 4.06 7.35 -1.72
CA SER A 107 3.47 7.37 -0.36
C SER A 107 4.31 8.20 0.60
N LEU A 108 5.63 8.08 0.57
CA LEU A 108 6.52 8.96 1.33
C LEU A 108 6.38 10.42 0.86
N LEU A 109 6.32 10.66 -0.46
CA LEU A 109 6.12 12.00 -1.00
C LEU A 109 4.79 12.61 -0.56
N ALA A 110 3.72 11.81 -0.49
CA ALA A 110 2.42 12.25 0.03
C ALA A 110 2.51 12.60 1.53
N CYS A 111 3.22 11.81 2.32
CA CYS A 111 3.43 12.09 3.74
C CYS A 111 4.20 13.41 3.95
N PHE A 112 5.17 13.73 3.09
CA PHE A 112 5.84 15.03 3.10
C PHE A 112 4.90 16.19 2.71
N ALA A 113 4.10 15.99 1.65
CA ALA A 113 3.32 17.05 1.03
C ALA A 113 2.01 17.38 1.76
N ALA A 114 1.42 16.38 2.43
CA ALA A 114 0.11 16.52 3.03
C ALA A 114 0.15 17.24 4.37
N GLU A 115 -0.94 17.98 4.61
CA GLU A 115 -1.35 18.52 5.90
C GLU A 115 -2.73 17.98 6.23
N GLY A 116 -3.03 17.74 7.51
CA GLY A 116 -4.30 17.18 7.95
C GLY A 116 -4.24 15.67 8.26
N PRO A 117 -5.40 15.01 8.44
CA PRO A 117 -5.46 13.64 8.92
C PRO A 117 -4.85 12.63 7.94
N MET A 118 -3.91 11.83 8.42
CA MET A 118 -3.27 10.76 7.63
C MET A 118 -3.23 9.46 8.40
N VAL A 119 -3.55 8.36 7.72
CA VAL A 119 -3.35 6.99 8.21
C VAL A 119 -2.22 6.35 7.42
N GLY A 120 -1.25 5.75 8.09
CA GLY A 120 -0.19 4.95 7.45
C GLY A 120 -0.41 3.47 7.68
N THR A 121 -0.42 2.65 6.62
CA THR A 121 -0.44 1.19 6.73
C THR A 121 0.87 0.58 6.27
N PHE A 122 1.46 -0.26 7.12
CA PHE A 122 2.76 -0.91 6.92
C PHE A 122 2.53 -2.41 6.70
N HIS A 123 3.00 -2.92 5.55
CA HIS A 123 2.80 -4.29 5.09
C HIS A 123 4.08 -5.13 5.17
N ALA A 124 5.25 -4.48 5.10
CA ALA A 124 6.51 -5.19 5.02
C ALA A 124 7.08 -5.52 6.40
N SER A 125 7.56 -6.74 6.55
CA SER A 125 8.48 -7.14 7.61
C SER A 125 9.91 -7.07 7.09
N ALA A 126 10.74 -6.23 7.68
CA ALA A 126 12.10 -5.96 7.19
C ALA A 126 13.14 -6.22 8.27
N LYS A 127 13.37 -7.48 8.60
CA LYS A 127 14.33 -7.89 9.66
C LYS A 127 15.81 -7.49 9.43
N LYS A 128 16.20 -6.97 8.24
CA LYS A 128 17.61 -6.64 7.92
C LYS A 128 17.75 -5.45 6.95
N GLN A 129 16.94 -4.41 7.06
CA GLN A 129 17.10 -3.25 6.16
C GLN A 129 18.02 -2.19 6.77
N LYS A 130 19.33 -2.37 6.59
CA LYS A 130 20.34 -1.33 6.95
C LYS A 130 20.03 0.05 6.31
N ALA A 131 19.34 0.08 5.18
CA ALA A 131 18.96 1.31 4.50
C ALA A 131 17.92 2.12 5.29
N ILE A 132 16.97 1.48 5.98
CA ILE A 132 15.97 2.18 6.82
C ILE A 132 16.66 2.80 8.03
N PHE A 133 17.63 2.14 8.63
CA PHE A 133 18.44 2.71 9.71
C PHE A 133 19.19 3.98 9.29
N ALA A 134 19.76 3.98 8.08
CA ALA A 134 20.54 5.12 7.60
C ALA A 134 19.68 6.38 7.36
N ILE A 135 18.40 6.22 7.03
CA ILE A 135 17.47 7.32 6.75
C ILE A 135 16.43 7.52 7.86
N GLY A 136 16.47 6.70 8.93
CA GLY A 136 15.58 6.77 10.09
C GLY A 136 15.37 8.19 10.61
N PRO A 137 16.43 8.94 10.94
CA PRO A 137 16.32 10.31 11.44
C PRO A 137 15.58 11.30 10.51
N ILE A 138 15.54 11.00 9.19
CA ILE A 138 14.80 11.81 8.21
C ILE A 138 13.35 11.31 8.10
N LEU A 139 13.12 10.02 8.29
CA LEU A 139 11.78 9.42 8.20
C LEU A 139 10.95 9.64 9.46
N GLU A 140 11.57 9.62 10.63
CA GLU A 140 10.90 9.71 11.91
C GLU A 140 9.95 10.93 12.01
N PRO A 141 10.39 12.19 11.76
CA PRO A 141 9.49 13.35 11.80
C PRO A 141 8.35 13.28 10.79
N VAL A 142 8.55 12.55 9.67
CA VAL A 142 7.54 12.39 8.63
C VAL A 142 6.49 11.36 9.05
N ILE A 143 6.94 10.26 9.66
CA ILE A 143 6.05 9.21 10.18
C ILE A 143 5.27 9.70 11.41
N GLU A 144 5.84 10.60 12.20
CA GLU A 144 5.15 11.23 13.32
C GLU A 144 3.96 12.10 12.90
N LYS A 145 3.95 12.64 11.67
CA LYS A 145 2.78 13.36 11.10
C LYS A 145 1.55 12.45 10.94
N LEU A 146 1.71 11.13 10.89
CA LEU A 146 0.59 10.21 10.76
C LEU A 146 -0.30 10.25 12.01
N THR A 147 -1.57 10.57 11.80
CA THR A 147 -2.60 10.57 12.84
C THR A 147 -2.83 9.18 13.42
N ALA A 148 -2.75 8.16 12.56
CA ALA A 148 -2.82 6.76 12.97
C ALA A 148 -1.85 5.89 12.15
N ARG A 149 -1.36 4.84 12.78
CA ARG A 149 -0.45 3.85 12.17
C ARG A 149 -1.05 2.46 12.33
N ILE A 150 -1.10 1.73 11.22
CA ILE A 150 -1.60 0.37 11.12
C ILE A 150 -0.45 -0.53 10.65
N ALA A 151 -0.26 -1.65 11.31
CA ALA A 151 0.59 -2.75 10.84
C ALA A 151 -0.29 -3.95 10.50
N VAL A 152 -0.07 -4.58 9.36
CA VAL A 152 -0.90 -5.73 8.94
C VAL A 152 -0.57 -7.03 9.67
N SER A 153 0.47 -7.04 10.49
CA SER A 153 0.91 -8.18 11.29
C SER A 153 1.85 -7.73 12.41
N GLU A 154 2.04 -8.57 13.43
CA GLU A 154 3.05 -8.33 14.47
C GLU A 154 4.46 -8.22 13.88
N ALA A 155 4.77 -8.97 12.83
CA ALA A 155 6.07 -8.89 12.16
C ALA A 155 6.29 -7.52 11.46
N ALA A 156 5.23 -6.91 10.91
CA ALA A 156 5.30 -5.56 10.36
C ALA A 156 5.40 -4.52 11.50
N ARG A 157 4.66 -4.71 12.60
CA ARG A 157 4.71 -3.86 13.78
C ARG A 157 6.11 -3.84 14.41
N SER A 158 6.73 -5.02 14.60
CA SER A 158 8.10 -5.12 15.14
C SER A 158 9.12 -4.35 14.29
N THR A 159 8.93 -4.30 12.97
CA THR A 159 9.78 -3.50 12.09
C THR A 159 9.70 -2.00 12.41
N LEU A 160 8.52 -1.49 12.74
CA LEU A 160 8.33 -0.08 13.11
C LEU A 160 8.98 0.22 14.47
N THR A 161 8.72 -0.62 15.46
CA THR A 161 9.24 -0.42 16.82
C THR A 161 10.76 -0.56 16.89
N GLU A 162 11.35 -1.46 16.09
CA GLU A 162 12.80 -1.69 16.08
C GLU A 162 13.59 -0.65 15.27
N HIS A 163 12.96 -0.01 14.27
CA HIS A 163 13.68 0.81 13.28
C HIS A 163 13.25 2.27 13.21
N LEU A 164 12.05 2.60 13.67
CA LEU A 164 11.48 3.95 13.59
C LEU A 164 10.99 4.46 14.97
N GLU A 165 11.30 3.74 16.05
CA GLU A 165 10.93 4.08 17.44
C GLU A 165 9.46 4.47 17.60
N THR A 166 8.59 3.94 16.73
CA THR A 166 7.15 4.24 16.71
C THR A 166 6.33 2.96 16.78
N ASP A 167 5.08 3.06 17.20
CA ASP A 167 4.18 1.91 17.33
C ASP A 167 2.96 2.02 16.40
N ALA A 168 2.31 0.90 16.14
CA ALA A 168 1.14 0.79 15.29
C ALA A 168 0.12 -0.20 15.85
N ILE A 169 -1.15 0.03 15.52
CA ILE A 169 -2.22 -0.93 15.81
C ILE A 169 -2.15 -2.06 14.78
N VAL A 170 -2.21 -3.31 15.24
CA VAL A 170 -2.24 -4.46 14.33
C VAL A 170 -3.66 -4.67 13.82
N VAL A 171 -3.82 -4.48 12.49
CA VAL A 171 -5.06 -4.76 11.77
C VAL A 171 -4.73 -5.63 10.57
N PRO A 172 -5.00 -6.94 10.61
CA PRO A 172 -4.74 -7.83 9.49
C PRO A 172 -5.52 -7.43 8.22
N ASN A 173 -4.95 -7.72 7.05
CA ASN A 173 -5.64 -7.49 5.80
C ASN A 173 -6.95 -8.30 5.73
N GLY A 174 -8.04 -7.65 5.36
CA GLY A 174 -9.29 -8.31 5.01
C GLY A 174 -9.20 -8.99 3.65
N ILE A 175 -10.02 -10.02 3.44
CA ILE A 175 -10.18 -10.70 2.16
C ILE A 175 -11.66 -10.98 1.87
N TYR A 176 -12.04 -11.01 0.60
CA TYR A 176 -13.38 -11.44 0.18
C TYR A 176 -13.48 -12.97 0.16
N ALA A 177 -13.60 -13.59 1.34
CA ALA A 177 -13.61 -15.04 1.50
C ALA A 177 -14.67 -15.74 0.65
N LYS A 178 -15.87 -15.15 0.48
CA LYS A 178 -16.94 -15.72 -0.35
C LYS A 178 -16.54 -15.80 -1.82
N ALA A 179 -15.85 -14.82 -2.36
CA ALA A 179 -15.36 -14.83 -3.73
C ALA A 179 -14.32 -15.94 -3.95
N LEU A 180 -13.40 -16.10 -2.98
CA LEU A 180 -12.39 -17.16 -3.01
C LEU A 180 -13.02 -18.56 -2.86
N ALA A 181 -14.04 -18.72 -2.00
CA ALA A 181 -14.72 -19.98 -1.76
C ALA A 181 -15.65 -20.40 -2.92
N SER A 182 -16.04 -19.49 -3.81
CA SER A 182 -16.90 -19.77 -4.97
C SER A 182 -16.17 -20.42 -6.15
N GLY A 183 -14.85 -20.58 -6.07
CA GLY A 183 -14.04 -21.26 -7.09
C GLY A 183 -14.50 -22.71 -7.29
N LYS A 184 -14.65 -23.11 -8.57
CA LYS A 184 -14.93 -24.52 -8.91
C LYS A 184 -13.64 -25.33 -8.76
N LEU A 185 -13.77 -26.51 -8.12
CA LEU A 185 -12.66 -27.47 -8.06
C LEU A 185 -12.29 -27.89 -9.48
N ASP A 186 -11.03 -27.72 -9.86
CA ASP A 186 -10.51 -28.24 -11.12
C ASP A 186 -10.41 -29.77 -11.01
N PRO A 187 -11.03 -30.54 -11.93
CA PRO A 187 -11.01 -32.03 -11.90
C PRO A 187 -9.60 -32.63 -11.85
N ARG A 188 -8.60 -31.92 -12.35
CA ARG A 188 -7.17 -32.33 -12.28
C ARG A 188 -6.65 -32.46 -10.85
N TRP A 189 -7.30 -31.84 -9.87
CA TRP A 189 -6.91 -31.80 -8.46
C TRP A 189 -7.85 -32.60 -7.55
N SER A 190 -8.52 -33.66 -8.14
CA SER A 190 -9.50 -34.47 -7.42
C SER A 190 -8.93 -35.42 -6.37
N GLY A 191 -7.60 -35.57 -6.31
CA GLY A 191 -6.89 -36.39 -5.30
C GLY A 191 -6.31 -35.60 -4.15
N ALA A 192 -5.55 -36.25 -3.27
CA ALA A 192 -4.78 -35.57 -2.25
C ALA A 192 -3.72 -34.69 -2.90
N SER A 193 -3.79 -33.37 -2.61
CA SER A 193 -2.95 -32.38 -3.27
C SER A 193 -2.32 -31.45 -2.21
N ILE A 194 -1.08 -31.05 -2.46
CA ILE A 194 -0.42 -29.97 -1.71
C ILE A 194 -0.30 -28.78 -2.66
N GLY A 195 -0.93 -27.63 -2.28
CA GLY A 195 -0.88 -26.41 -3.07
C GLY A 195 0.18 -25.47 -2.54
N PHE A 196 0.95 -24.86 -3.45
CA PHE A 196 1.83 -23.73 -3.16
C PHE A 196 1.39 -22.52 -4.01
N ILE A 197 1.13 -21.40 -3.35
CA ILE A 197 0.80 -20.13 -4.00
C ILE A 197 1.88 -19.11 -3.67
N GLY A 198 2.68 -18.73 -4.67
CA GLY A 198 3.77 -17.77 -4.50
C GLY A 198 4.65 -17.67 -5.72
N ARG A 199 5.60 -16.72 -5.69
CA ARG A 199 6.64 -16.63 -6.71
C ARG A 199 7.79 -17.53 -6.29
N PHE A 200 8.11 -18.54 -7.11
CA PHE A 200 9.16 -19.53 -6.82
C PHE A 200 10.58 -18.93 -6.78
N GLU A 201 10.78 -17.80 -7.45
CA GLU A 201 12.08 -17.12 -7.54
C GLU A 201 12.42 -16.26 -6.31
N GLU A 202 11.49 -16.14 -5.36
CA GLU A 202 11.70 -15.33 -4.15
C GLU A 202 12.25 -16.20 -2.99
N PRO A 203 13.54 -16.07 -2.60
CA PRO A 203 14.14 -16.89 -1.53
C PRO A 203 13.39 -16.80 -0.19
N ARG A 204 12.66 -15.70 0.06
CA ARG A 204 11.86 -15.50 1.28
C ARG A 204 10.61 -16.38 1.37
N LYS A 205 10.26 -17.06 0.29
CA LYS A 205 9.06 -17.92 0.22
C LYS A 205 9.36 -19.38 0.55
N GLY A 206 10.65 -19.74 0.71
CA GLY A 206 11.11 -21.08 1.05
C GLY A 206 11.42 -21.94 -0.15
#